data_ee86da7ae8c6a57524f190884a6403b3
#
_entry.id   ee86da7ae8c6a57524f190884a6403b3
#
_cell.length_a   1.000
_cell.length_b   1.000
_cell.length_c   1.000
_cell.angle_alpha   90.00
_cell.angle_beta   90.00
_cell.angle_gamma   90.00
#
_symmetry.space_group_name_H-M   'P 1'
#
loop_
_entity.id
_entity.type
_entity.pdbx_description
1 polymer ?
#
loop_
_entity_poly.entity_id
_entity_poly.type
_entity_poly.pdbx_seq_one_letter_code
_entity_poly.pdbx_strand_id
1 'polypeptide(L)'
;MSKSADLAGYQIALKTALIEFTDGDDAIAIADAGVVTLLTTAVAKSEGGAVTTNIAQGLCKYWITYTQASDTVGDSFNHSSVTDVATGDDTLNITSDFSSAEHAANAQHMQEDGNAEMGFAVTEARAAGTIRIRGLQNNRGALHDGVFQAHSWGDLA
;
A
#
# COMPACT_ATOMS: atom_id res chain seq x y z
N MET A 1 4.24 49.66 -18.28
CA MET A 1 3.41 48.54 -17.82
C MET A 1 3.76 48.24 -16.37
N SER A 2 2.80 48.20 -15.50
CA SER A 2 3.01 48.06 -14.07
C SER A 2 3.46 46.65 -13.71
N LYS A 3 4.51 46.50 -12.90
CA LYS A 3 4.99 45.21 -12.37
C LYS A 3 3.91 44.44 -11.61
N SER A 4 2.83 45.10 -11.19
CA SER A 4 1.69 44.44 -10.53
C SER A 4 0.78 43.67 -11.47
N ALA A 5 0.74 44.00 -12.76
CA ALA A 5 -0.01 43.23 -13.76
C ALA A 5 0.70 41.89 -14.11
N ASP A 6 2.04 41.94 -14.14
CA ASP A 6 2.84 40.72 -14.38
C ASP A 6 2.77 39.73 -13.19
N LEU A 7 2.72 40.28 -11.95
CA LEU A 7 2.51 39.49 -10.75
C LEU A 7 1.09 38.88 -10.66
N ALA A 8 0.07 39.58 -11.15
CA ALA A 8 -1.30 39.07 -11.17
C ALA A 8 -1.43 37.95 -12.23
N GLY A 9 -0.78 38.09 -13.40
CA GLY A 9 -0.69 37.05 -14.41
C GLY A 9 0.09 35.81 -13.91
N TYR A 10 1.17 36.05 -13.19
CA TYR A 10 1.97 34.99 -12.58
C TYR A 10 1.23 34.25 -11.46
N GLN A 11 0.45 34.96 -10.65
CA GLN A 11 -0.39 34.36 -9.62
C GLN A 11 -1.58 33.57 -10.18
N ILE A 12 -2.13 34.01 -11.31
CA ILE A 12 -3.19 33.26 -12.00
C ILE A 12 -2.60 32.00 -12.67
N ALA A 13 -1.42 32.10 -13.25
CA ALA A 13 -0.71 30.93 -13.76
C ALA A 13 -0.37 29.92 -12.65
N LEU A 14 0.02 30.37 -11.47
CA LEU A 14 0.23 29.50 -10.30
C LEU A 14 -1.06 28.88 -9.73
N LYS A 15 -2.24 29.44 -10.00
CA LYS A 15 -3.53 28.84 -9.61
C LYS A 15 -3.98 27.69 -10.52
N THR A 16 -3.44 27.63 -11.72
CA THR A 16 -3.60 26.50 -12.66
C THR A 16 -2.31 25.69 -12.75
N ALA A 17 -1.45 25.78 -11.75
CA ALA A 17 -0.03 25.61 -11.86
C ALA A 17 0.39 24.14 -12.02
N LEU A 18 0.85 23.92 -13.18
CA LEU A 18 1.93 23.00 -13.47
C LEU A 18 3.26 23.62 -12.97
N ILE A 19 4.04 22.86 -12.23
CA ILE A 19 5.47 23.15 -12.08
C ILE A 19 6.14 22.46 -13.26
N GLU A 20 6.29 23.22 -14.34
CA GLU A 20 6.98 22.75 -15.54
C GLU A 20 8.50 22.85 -15.37
N PHE A 21 9.20 21.85 -15.89
CA PHE A 21 10.61 22.00 -16.22
C PHE A 21 10.75 22.67 -17.58
N THR A 22 11.93 23.23 -17.86
CA THR A 22 12.23 23.98 -19.10
C THR A 22 12.17 23.15 -20.37
N ASP A 23 11.94 21.85 -20.28
CA ASP A 23 11.78 20.89 -21.39
C ASP A 23 10.32 20.62 -21.79
N GLY A 24 9.34 21.19 -21.06
CA GLY A 24 7.92 21.06 -21.33
C GLY A 24 7.24 19.87 -20.66
N ASP A 25 7.95 19.10 -19.84
CA ASP A 25 7.38 17.98 -19.08
C ASP A 25 6.84 18.43 -17.70
N ASP A 26 5.60 18.05 -17.41
CA ASP A 26 4.95 18.34 -16.13
C ASP A 26 5.51 17.47 -15.02
N ALA A 27 6.12 18.08 -14.00
CA ALA A 27 6.63 17.37 -12.85
C ALA A 27 5.58 17.17 -11.75
N ILE A 28 4.74 18.18 -11.53
CA ILE A 28 3.72 18.19 -10.49
C ILE A 28 2.46 18.87 -11.00
N ALA A 29 1.33 18.18 -10.96
CA ALA A 29 0.01 18.77 -11.16
C ALA A 29 -0.71 18.92 -9.81
N ILE A 30 -1.25 20.11 -9.53
CA ILE A 30 -2.09 20.38 -8.36
C ILE A 30 -3.52 20.58 -8.86
N ALA A 31 -4.41 19.65 -8.53
CA ALA A 31 -5.82 19.77 -8.87
C ALA A 31 -6.51 20.84 -8.00
N ASP A 32 -7.64 21.36 -8.47
CA ASP A 32 -8.43 22.41 -7.78
C ASP A 32 -8.87 21.96 -6.37
N ALA A 33 -9.02 20.66 -6.13
CA ALA A 33 -9.30 20.07 -4.83
C ALA A 33 -8.06 19.93 -3.90
N GLY A 34 -6.91 20.46 -4.28
CA GLY A 34 -5.68 20.38 -3.50
C GLY A 34 -4.93 19.06 -3.59
N VAL A 35 -5.32 18.18 -4.51
CA VAL A 35 -4.62 16.91 -4.75
C VAL A 35 -3.36 17.16 -5.56
N VAL A 36 -2.21 16.74 -5.04
CA VAL A 36 -0.93 16.77 -5.76
C VAL A 36 -0.76 15.44 -6.49
N THR A 37 -0.71 15.49 -7.81
CA THR A 37 -0.43 14.33 -8.65
C THR A 37 0.99 14.42 -9.20
N LEU A 38 1.79 13.40 -8.94
CA LEU A 38 3.13 13.26 -9.54
C LEU A 38 2.96 12.52 -10.87
N LEU A 39 3.17 13.21 -11.98
CA LEU A 39 2.87 12.71 -13.34
C LEU A 39 3.98 11.83 -13.92
N THR A 40 5.16 11.87 -13.33
CA THR A 40 6.32 11.07 -13.75
C THR A 40 6.86 10.26 -12.58
N THR A 41 7.98 9.61 -12.75
CA THR A 41 8.62 8.84 -11.68
C THR A 41 8.99 9.73 -10.49
N ALA A 42 8.30 9.58 -9.38
CA ALA A 42 8.66 10.22 -8.13
C ALA A 42 9.82 9.46 -7.46
N VAL A 43 10.95 10.12 -7.31
CA VAL A 43 12.12 9.53 -6.66
C VAL A 43 12.59 10.39 -5.47
N ALA A 44 13.00 9.73 -4.40
CA ALA A 44 13.74 10.35 -3.32
C ALA A 44 15.23 10.19 -3.57
N LYS A 45 16.02 11.26 -3.38
CA LYS A 45 17.48 11.17 -3.36
C LYS A 45 17.96 10.71 -1.99
N SER A 46 18.97 9.86 -1.96
CA SER A 46 19.68 9.53 -0.72
C SER A 46 20.38 10.78 -0.16
N GLU A 47 20.66 10.77 1.12
CA GLU A 47 21.58 11.71 1.75
C GLU A 47 22.93 11.65 1.00
N GLY A 48 23.38 12.75 0.44
CA GLY A 48 24.52 12.80 -0.47
C GLY A 48 24.19 12.73 -1.96
N GLY A 49 22.96 12.42 -2.34
CA GLY A 49 22.41 12.60 -3.70
C GLY A 49 22.89 11.64 -4.78
N ALA A 50 23.68 10.60 -4.42
CA ALA A 50 24.24 9.65 -5.38
C ALA A 50 23.28 8.57 -5.86
N VAL A 51 22.26 8.22 -5.04
CA VAL A 51 21.31 7.15 -5.32
C VAL A 51 19.88 7.68 -5.20
N THR A 52 18.98 7.20 -6.05
CA THR A 52 17.56 7.53 -6.00
C THR A 52 16.73 6.29 -5.72
N THR A 53 15.64 6.46 -4.99
CA THR A 53 14.65 5.41 -4.71
C THR A 53 13.29 5.84 -5.21
N ASN A 54 12.60 4.97 -5.92
CA ASN A 54 11.22 5.24 -6.35
C ASN A 54 10.30 5.27 -5.12
N ILE A 55 9.69 6.43 -4.86
CA ILE A 55 8.80 6.62 -3.72
C ILE A 55 7.56 5.73 -3.86
N ALA A 56 7.00 5.61 -5.07
CA ALA A 56 5.80 4.83 -5.29
C ALA A 56 6.02 3.34 -4.98
N GLN A 57 7.19 2.78 -5.29
CA GLN A 57 7.53 1.39 -4.93
C GLN A 57 7.70 1.18 -3.43
N GLY A 58 8.15 2.21 -2.71
CA GLY A 58 8.31 2.16 -1.25
C GLY A 58 6.99 2.24 -0.46
N LEU A 59 5.89 2.65 -1.09
CA LEU A 59 4.60 2.76 -0.41
C LEU A 59 3.91 1.40 -0.31
N CYS A 60 3.29 1.15 0.86
CA CYS A 60 2.40 0.01 1.04
C CYS A 60 1.18 0.14 0.10
N LYS A 61 0.90 -0.91 -0.69
CA LYS A 61 -0.20 -0.94 -1.68
C LYS A 61 -1.39 -1.75 -1.23
N TYR A 62 -1.24 -2.50 -0.17
CA TYR A 62 -2.28 -3.32 0.43
C TYR A 62 -2.01 -3.45 1.92
N TRP A 63 -3.04 -3.30 2.74
CA TRP A 63 -3.00 -3.68 4.15
C TRP A 63 -4.39 -4.04 4.66
N ILE A 64 -4.43 -4.89 5.68
CA ILE A 64 -5.64 -5.33 6.36
C ILE A 64 -5.35 -5.67 7.81
N THR A 65 -6.34 -5.44 8.66
CA THR A 65 -6.46 -6.05 9.99
C THR A 65 -7.77 -6.82 10.02
N TYR A 66 -7.73 -8.11 10.36
CA TYR A 66 -8.92 -8.93 10.34
C TYR A 66 -8.84 -10.07 11.36
N THR A 67 -10.03 -10.59 11.74
CA THR A 67 -10.20 -11.77 12.59
C THR A 67 -10.55 -12.96 11.72
N GLN A 68 -9.66 -13.95 11.67
CA GLN A 68 -9.77 -15.11 10.79
C GLN A 68 -11.00 -15.98 11.13
N ALA A 69 -11.25 -16.26 12.42
CA ALA A 69 -12.38 -17.10 12.86
C ALA A 69 -13.77 -16.60 12.42
N SER A 70 -13.90 -15.36 12.01
CA SER A 70 -15.18 -14.75 11.61
C SER A 70 -15.10 -14.00 10.29
N ASP A 71 -13.96 -14.01 9.60
CA ASP A 71 -13.68 -13.22 8.40
C ASP A 71 -13.98 -11.71 8.58
N THR A 72 -13.96 -11.26 9.83
CA THR A 72 -14.32 -9.88 10.14
C THR A 72 -13.14 -8.96 9.88
N VAL A 73 -13.30 -8.05 8.94
CA VAL A 73 -12.32 -7.00 8.63
C VAL A 73 -12.51 -5.83 9.57
N GLY A 74 -11.47 -5.48 10.32
CA GLY A 74 -11.46 -4.31 11.18
C GLY A 74 -11.23 -3.03 10.39
N ASP A 75 -10.17 -2.99 9.60
CA ASP A 75 -9.84 -1.91 8.66
C ASP A 75 -8.90 -2.41 7.56
N SER A 76 -8.90 -1.74 6.40
CA SER A 76 -8.11 -2.19 5.26
C SER A 76 -7.89 -1.11 4.20
N PHE A 77 -6.91 -1.33 3.35
CA PHE A 77 -6.68 -0.56 2.13
C PHE A 77 -6.45 -1.52 0.95
N ASN A 78 -7.10 -1.25 -0.18
CA ASN A 78 -7.02 -2.04 -1.41
C ASN A 78 -7.50 -3.50 -1.24
N HIS A 79 -8.34 -3.76 -0.24
CA HIS A 79 -8.92 -5.07 0.05
C HIS A 79 -10.33 -5.20 -0.55
N SER A 80 -10.67 -6.37 -1.07
CA SER A 80 -12.00 -6.64 -1.61
C SER A 80 -12.79 -7.65 -0.77
N SER A 81 -12.19 -8.76 -0.38
CA SER A 81 -12.85 -9.79 0.43
C SER A 81 -11.86 -10.76 1.05
N VAL A 82 -12.27 -11.44 2.11
CA VAL A 82 -11.62 -12.65 2.64
C VAL A 82 -12.31 -13.87 2.04
N THR A 83 -11.55 -14.89 1.68
CA THR A 83 -12.07 -16.21 1.32
C THR A 83 -11.54 -17.21 2.32
N ASP A 84 -12.40 -17.71 3.20
CA ASP A 84 -12.10 -18.81 4.12
C ASP A 84 -11.84 -20.09 3.30
N VAL A 85 -10.67 -20.68 3.48
CA VAL A 85 -10.27 -21.94 2.85
C VAL A 85 -10.43 -23.09 3.85
N ALA A 86 -9.99 -22.88 5.08
CA ALA A 86 -10.10 -23.81 6.21
C ALA A 86 -9.66 -23.09 7.48
N THR A 87 -9.91 -23.69 8.65
CA THR A 87 -9.40 -23.18 9.93
C THR A 87 -7.93 -22.77 9.81
N GLY A 88 -7.63 -21.52 10.11
CA GLY A 88 -6.28 -20.97 10.03
C GLY A 88 -5.72 -20.81 8.62
N ASP A 89 -6.54 -20.81 7.59
CA ASP A 89 -6.09 -20.74 6.19
C ASP A 89 -7.04 -19.90 5.34
N ASP A 90 -6.65 -18.67 5.04
CA ASP A 90 -7.46 -17.71 4.29
C ASP A 90 -6.75 -17.18 3.06
N THR A 91 -7.56 -16.82 2.06
CA THR A 91 -7.13 -16.04 0.91
C THR A 91 -7.68 -14.62 1.02
N LEU A 92 -6.79 -13.65 1.07
CA LEU A 92 -7.10 -12.21 1.03
C LEU A 92 -7.15 -11.76 -0.42
N ASN A 93 -8.30 -11.25 -0.86
CA ASN A 93 -8.49 -10.77 -2.22
C ASN A 93 -8.24 -9.26 -2.29
N ILE A 94 -7.55 -8.83 -3.34
CA ILE A 94 -7.10 -7.46 -3.57
C ILE A 94 -8.04 -6.79 -4.57
N THR A 95 -8.33 -5.50 -4.40
CA THR A 95 -9.23 -4.74 -5.30
C THR A 95 -8.53 -4.32 -6.58
N SER A 96 -7.34 -3.73 -6.45
CA SER A 96 -6.49 -3.33 -7.58
C SER A 96 -5.25 -4.21 -7.56
N ASP A 97 -5.16 -5.10 -8.52
CA ASP A 97 -4.13 -6.12 -8.58
C ASP A 97 -2.71 -5.55 -8.62
N PHE A 98 -1.76 -6.30 -8.12
CA PHE A 98 -0.35 -6.06 -8.40
C PHE A 98 -0.02 -6.44 -9.85
N SER A 99 1.03 -5.88 -10.41
CA SER A 99 1.48 -6.19 -11.77
C SER A 99 1.95 -7.64 -11.94
N SER A 100 2.29 -8.31 -10.85
CA SER A 100 2.72 -9.71 -10.85
C SER A 100 2.52 -10.37 -9.48
N ALA A 101 2.74 -11.70 -9.41
CA ALA A 101 2.78 -12.45 -8.16
C ALA A 101 4.06 -12.19 -7.33
N GLU A 102 5.03 -11.47 -7.86
CA GLU A 102 6.34 -11.22 -7.22
C GLU A 102 6.33 -10.02 -6.25
N HIS A 103 5.15 -9.51 -5.89
CA HIS A 103 5.04 -8.47 -4.86
C HIS A 103 5.48 -9.01 -3.48
N ALA A 104 6.08 -8.14 -2.65
CA ALA A 104 6.44 -8.50 -1.28
C ALA A 104 5.19 -8.51 -0.40
N ALA A 105 4.99 -9.57 0.37
CA ALA A 105 3.90 -9.65 1.33
C ALA A 105 4.40 -10.16 2.68
N ASN A 106 3.83 -9.62 3.74
CA ASN A 106 4.09 -10.04 5.11
C ASN A 106 2.77 -10.15 5.87
N ALA A 107 2.69 -11.11 6.77
CA ALA A 107 1.58 -11.26 7.69
C ALA A 107 2.11 -11.42 9.12
N GLN A 108 1.38 -10.87 10.07
CA GLN A 108 1.72 -10.91 11.48
C GLN A 108 0.50 -11.30 12.30
N HIS A 109 0.68 -12.22 13.23
CA HIS A 109 -0.33 -12.55 14.24
C HIS A 109 -0.35 -11.45 15.31
N MET A 110 -1.54 -10.96 15.62
CA MET A 110 -1.78 -10.06 16.75
C MET A 110 -2.21 -10.89 17.96
N GLN A 111 -1.56 -10.70 19.08
CA GLN A 111 -2.00 -11.32 20.32
C GLN A 111 -3.23 -10.58 20.85
N GLU A 112 -4.34 -11.30 21.05
CA GLU A 112 -5.47 -10.79 21.81
C GLU A 112 -5.22 -10.94 23.31
N ASP A 113 -5.69 -9.96 24.09
CA ASP A 113 -5.58 -9.97 25.55
C ASP A 113 -6.22 -11.24 26.12
N GLY A 114 -5.41 -12.04 26.81
CA GLY A 114 -5.85 -13.22 27.55
C GLY A 114 -5.58 -14.57 26.89
N ASN A 115 -5.08 -14.64 25.67
CA ASN A 115 -4.63 -15.88 25.06
C ASN A 115 -3.12 -16.03 25.19
N ALA A 116 -2.66 -17.04 25.94
CA ALA A 116 -1.24 -17.32 26.16
C ALA A 116 -0.56 -18.01 24.94
N GLU A 117 -1.30 -18.28 23.89
CA GLU A 117 -0.80 -18.97 22.70
C GLU A 117 -0.26 -17.94 21.70
N MET A 118 1.06 -17.88 21.59
CA MET A 118 1.70 -17.10 20.52
C MET A 118 1.50 -17.83 19.20
N GLY A 119 0.82 -17.19 18.27
CA GLY A 119 0.66 -17.68 16.89
C GLY A 119 1.70 -17.07 15.95
N PHE A 120 1.90 -17.74 14.85
CA PHE A 120 2.68 -17.24 13.72
C PHE A 120 1.77 -17.07 12.51
N ALA A 121 2.00 -16.03 11.75
CA ALA A 121 1.40 -15.87 10.41
C ALA A 121 2.43 -16.22 9.35
N VAL A 122 2.01 -16.97 8.36
CA VAL A 122 2.84 -17.31 7.20
C VAL A 122 2.12 -16.89 5.93
N THR A 123 2.78 -16.12 5.10
CA THR A 123 2.34 -15.90 3.73
C THR A 123 2.72 -17.13 2.89
N GLU A 124 1.74 -17.91 2.48
CA GLU A 124 1.99 -19.18 1.79
C GLU A 124 2.09 -19.01 0.28
N ALA A 125 1.12 -18.35 -0.32
CA ALA A 125 1.06 -18.13 -1.75
C ALA A 125 0.61 -16.72 -2.10
N ARG A 126 1.05 -16.24 -3.25
CA ARG A 126 0.68 -14.95 -3.80
C ARG A 126 0.32 -15.11 -5.27
N ALA A 127 -0.68 -14.36 -5.69
CA ALA A 127 -0.95 -14.07 -7.09
C ALA A 127 -1.09 -12.55 -7.22
N ALA A 128 -1.20 -12.01 -8.41
CA ALA A 128 -1.35 -10.58 -8.62
C ALA A 128 -2.50 -9.97 -7.78
N GLY A 129 -3.62 -10.67 -7.70
CA GLY A 129 -4.83 -10.23 -6.99
C GLY A 129 -5.10 -10.90 -5.65
N THR A 130 -4.17 -11.73 -5.12
CA THR A 130 -4.43 -12.48 -3.87
C THR A 130 -3.18 -12.70 -3.03
N ILE A 131 -3.39 -12.82 -1.72
CA ILE A 131 -2.39 -13.25 -0.73
C ILE A 131 -3.02 -14.36 0.12
N ARG A 132 -2.42 -15.54 0.15
CA ARG A 132 -2.85 -16.62 1.05
C ARG A 132 -2.05 -16.57 2.34
N ILE A 133 -2.75 -16.57 3.45
CA ILE A 133 -2.18 -16.48 4.79
C ILE A 133 -2.57 -17.71 5.58
N ARG A 134 -1.61 -18.26 6.32
CA ARG A 134 -1.86 -19.29 7.32
C ARG A 134 -1.51 -18.82 8.71
N GLY A 135 -2.43 -19.05 9.65
CA GLY A 135 -2.22 -18.94 11.07
C GLY A 135 -1.73 -20.26 11.66
N LEU A 136 -0.66 -20.23 12.41
CA LEU A 136 -0.04 -21.41 13.02
C LEU A 136 0.10 -21.24 14.53
N GLN A 137 -0.27 -22.28 15.29
CA GLN A 137 0.03 -22.33 16.73
C GLN A 137 1.52 -22.57 16.98
N ASN A 138 2.06 -21.91 17.99
CA ASN A 138 3.47 -21.98 18.36
C ASN A 138 3.94 -23.41 18.77
N ASN A 139 3.06 -24.23 19.32
CA ASN A 139 3.47 -25.45 20.00
C ASN A 139 3.42 -26.71 19.12
N ARG A 140 2.75 -26.70 17.95
CA ARG A 140 2.55 -27.92 17.14
C ARG A 140 2.51 -27.67 15.62
N GLY A 141 2.64 -26.44 15.14
CA GLY A 141 2.47 -26.15 13.71
C GLY A 141 1.05 -26.43 13.19
N ALA A 142 0.06 -26.59 14.09
CA ALA A 142 -1.33 -26.77 13.69
C ALA A 142 -1.90 -25.44 13.21
N LEU A 143 -2.77 -25.51 12.21
CA LEU A 143 -3.51 -24.34 11.74
C LEU A 143 -4.46 -23.86 12.84
N HIS A 144 -4.55 -22.54 12.99
CA HIS A 144 -5.33 -21.89 14.04
C HIS A 144 -5.80 -20.54 13.56
N ASP A 145 -7.08 -20.24 13.81
CA ASP A 145 -7.65 -18.93 13.56
C ASP A 145 -7.13 -17.92 14.58
N GLY A 146 -6.79 -16.76 14.12
CA GLY A 146 -6.27 -15.66 14.93
C GLY A 146 -6.70 -14.31 14.43
N VAL A 147 -6.19 -13.27 15.09
CA VAL A 147 -6.27 -11.89 14.57
C VAL A 147 -4.97 -11.58 13.86
N PHE A 148 -5.09 -11.12 12.63
CA PHE A 148 -3.93 -10.90 11.76
C PHE A 148 -3.88 -9.49 11.21
N GLN A 149 -2.65 -9.05 10.99
CA GLN A 149 -2.32 -7.93 10.10
C GLN A 149 -1.57 -8.47 8.90
N ALA A 150 -1.92 -8.00 7.72
CA ALA A 150 -1.14 -8.27 6.52
C ALA A 150 -0.91 -6.99 5.73
N HIS A 151 0.22 -6.93 5.05
CA HIS A 151 0.57 -5.81 4.20
C HIS A 151 1.45 -6.25 3.05
N SER A 152 1.39 -5.48 1.95
CA SER A 152 2.13 -5.81 0.74
C SER A 152 2.61 -4.56 0.00
N TRP A 153 3.75 -4.73 -0.68
CA TRP A 153 4.43 -3.74 -1.50
C TRP A 153 4.73 -4.31 -2.87
N GLY A 154 4.69 -3.49 -3.88
CA GLY A 154 4.97 -3.84 -5.25
C GLY A 154 4.36 -2.82 -6.20
N ASP A 155 4.46 -3.08 -7.50
CA ASP A 155 3.82 -2.26 -8.51
C ASP A 155 2.38 -2.72 -8.71
N LEU A 156 1.43 -1.78 -8.77
CA LEU A 156 0.05 -2.07 -9.17
C LEU A 156 -0.02 -2.24 -10.70
N ALA A 157 -0.99 -3.06 -11.15
CA ALA A 157 -1.24 -3.30 -12.57
C ALA A 157 -1.81 -2.07 -13.29
#